data_59b060aba6b407231025baefaf46a7ee
#
_entry.id   59b060aba6b407231025baefaf46a7ee
#
_cell.length_a   1.000
_cell.length_b   1.000
_cell.length_c   1.000
_cell.angle_alpha   90.00
_cell.angle_beta   90.00
_cell.angle_gamma   90.00
#
_symmetry.space_group_name_H-M   'P 1'
#
loop_
_entity.id
_entity.type
_entity.pdbx_description
1 polymer ?
#
loop_
_entity_poly.entity_id
_entity_poly.type
_entity_poly.pdbx_seq_one_letter_code
_entity_poly.pdbx_strand_id
1 'polypeptide(L)'
;LIIMKKAEDLRAEQNKMNSSISMEKDATRRAQMIEEMRLVKEDFKKEEDELREVMTQWQSLMLQVPNIPDPAAPLGASEEENVETSTWGDKPVFDFEPKDHMEIMTALGMLDIERGTKVHGFRGYFLMGDGVKLCFAIWNYALDFWSSRGFNPIIPPINTKREALLGCAFIPQGEVDIYKAQDDSYFVG
;
A
#
# COMPACT_ATOMS: atom_id res chain seq x y z
N LEU A 1 -5.69 -24.41 5.40
CA LEU A 1 -6.98 -25.07 5.73
C LEU A 1 -6.82 -26.18 6.78
N ILE A 2 -5.86 -27.12 6.62
CA ILE A 2 -5.67 -28.25 7.55
C ILE A 2 -5.30 -27.75 8.95
N ILE A 3 -4.29 -26.88 9.07
CA ILE A 3 -3.83 -26.28 10.35
C ILE A 3 -4.95 -25.47 11.00
N MET A 4 -5.68 -24.65 10.24
CA MET A 4 -6.84 -23.89 10.73
C MET A 4 -7.88 -24.81 11.36
N LYS A 5 -8.27 -25.88 10.65
CA LYS A 5 -9.26 -26.84 11.16
C LYS A 5 -8.78 -27.52 12.44
N LYS A 6 -7.50 -27.91 12.49
CA LYS A 6 -6.90 -28.53 13.67
C LYS A 6 -6.89 -27.58 14.88
N ALA A 7 -6.55 -26.32 14.68
CA ALA A 7 -6.60 -25.30 15.74
C ALA A 7 -8.05 -25.05 16.23
N GLU A 8 -9.04 -25.03 15.32
CA GLU A 8 -10.44 -24.89 15.66
C GLU A 8 -10.96 -26.11 16.46
N ASP A 9 -10.59 -27.32 16.06
CA ASP A 9 -10.96 -28.55 16.74
C ASP A 9 -10.38 -28.60 18.17
N LEU A 10 -9.10 -28.28 18.35
CA LEU A 10 -8.46 -28.18 19.66
C LEU A 10 -9.07 -27.09 20.54
N ARG A 11 -9.46 -25.95 19.96
CA ARG A 11 -10.17 -24.88 20.68
C ARG A 11 -11.55 -25.33 21.16
N ALA A 12 -12.27 -26.09 20.31
CA ALA A 12 -13.56 -26.65 20.68
C ALA A 12 -13.44 -27.68 21.81
N GLU A 13 -12.41 -28.53 21.77
CA GLU A 13 -12.09 -29.49 22.83
C GLU A 13 -11.74 -28.80 24.14
N GLN A 14 -10.89 -27.77 24.12
CA GLN A 14 -10.56 -26.95 25.28
C GLN A 14 -11.81 -26.34 25.94
N ASN A 15 -12.74 -25.83 25.13
CA ASN A 15 -13.99 -25.26 25.65
C ASN A 15 -14.88 -26.33 26.33
N LYS A 16 -14.97 -27.54 25.74
CA LYS A 16 -15.69 -28.65 26.34
C LYS A 16 -15.07 -29.09 27.66
N MET A 17 -13.75 -29.24 27.72
CA MET A 17 -13.01 -29.62 28.91
C MET A 17 -13.20 -28.58 30.04
N ASN A 18 -13.11 -27.27 29.72
CA ASN A 18 -13.38 -26.19 30.68
C ASN A 18 -14.78 -26.33 31.34
N SER A 19 -15.79 -26.59 30.53
CA SER A 19 -17.17 -26.79 31.03
C SER A 19 -17.27 -28.02 31.90
N SER A 20 -16.62 -29.13 31.51
CA SER A 20 -16.64 -30.38 32.28
C SER A 20 -15.87 -30.24 33.61
N ILE A 21 -14.72 -29.56 33.63
CA ILE A 21 -13.92 -29.28 34.85
C ILE A 21 -14.72 -28.43 35.82
N SER A 22 -15.52 -27.47 35.33
CA SER A 22 -16.36 -26.62 36.19
C SER A 22 -17.52 -27.36 36.88
N MET A 23 -17.98 -28.44 36.26
CA MET A 23 -19.10 -29.26 36.79
C MET A 23 -18.65 -30.44 37.65
N GLU A 24 -17.34 -30.83 37.57
CA GLU A 24 -16.81 -31.96 38.30
C GLU A 24 -16.68 -31.65 39.81
N LYS A 25 -17.29 -32.51 40.63
CA LYS A 25 -17.31 -32.37 42.09
C LYS A 25 -16.25 -33.21 42.82
N ASP A 26 -15.73 -34.26 42.16
CA ASP A 26 -14.66 -35.09 42.70
C ASP A 26 -13.32 -34.37 42.53
N ALA A 27 -12.64 -34.10 43.66
CA ALA A 27 -11.36 -33.35 43.64
C ALA A 27 -10.25 -34.10 42.92
N THR A 28 -10.19 -35.43 43.01
CA THR A 28 -9.14 -36.23 42.38
C THR A 28 -9.33 -36.25 40.86
N ARG A 29 -10.54 -36.49 40.43
CA ARG A 29 -10.92 -36.49 39.02
C ARG A 29 -10.78 -35.12 38.38
N ARG A 30 -11.16 -34.08 39.10
CA ARG A 30 -10.96 -32.69 38.66
C ARG A 30 -9.50 -32.36 38.45
N ALA A 31 -8.59 -32.81 39.38
CA ALA A 31 -7.16 -32.60 39.21
C ALA A 31 -6.59 -33.31 37.97
N GLN A 32 -7.03 -34.54 37.66
CA GLN A 32 -6.67 -35.25 36.44
C GLN A 32 -7.12 -34.51 35.19
N MET A 33 -8.38 -34.05 35.16
CA MET A 33 -8.90 -33.27 34.03
C MET A 33 -8.15 -31.95 33.81
N ILE A 34 -7.69 -31.31 34.88
CA ILE A 34 -6.85 -30.09 34.79
C ILE A 34 -5.49 -30.39 34.12
N GLU A 35 -4.87 -31.53 34.45
CA GLU A 35 -3.58 -31.92 33.83
C GLU A 35 -3.77 -32.30 32.36
N GLU A 36 -4.81 -33.02 32.01
CA GLU A 36 -5.18 -33.31 30.60
C GLU A 36 -5.42 -32.01 29.84
N MET A 37 -6.14 -31.05 30.41
CA MET A 37 -6.36 -29.73 29.84
C MET A 37 -5.05 -28.98 29.61
N ARG A 38 -4.05 -29.12 30.47
CA ARG A 38 -2.74 -28.50 30.28
C ARG A 38 -2.07 -28.97 29.00
N LEU A 39 -2.12 -30.28 28.73
CA LEU A 39 -1.57 -30.86 27.50
C LEU A 39 -2.31 -30.34 26.26
N VAL A 40 -3.64 -30.33 26.29
CA VAL A 40 -4.45 -29.78 25.19
C VAL A 40 -4.11 -28.30 24.94
N LYS A 41 -3.89 -27.51 25.97
CA LYS A 41 -3.47 -26.09 25.84
C LYS A 41 -2.09 -25.95 25.23
N GLU A 42 -1.15 -26.81 25.59
CA GLU A 42 0.20 -26.79 25.01
C GLU A 42 0.16 -27.14 23.52
N ASP A 43 -0.62 -28.14 23.14
CA ASP A 43 -0.79 -28.51 21.73
C ASP A 43 -1.55 -27.44 20.94
N PHE A 44 -2.62 -26.87 21.50
CA PHE A 44 -3.31 -25.74 20.87
C PHE A 44 -2.40 -24.56 20.62
N LYS A 45 -1.54 -24.20 21.59
CA LYS A 45 -0.58 -23.12 21.46
C LYS A 45 0.41 -23.35 20.31
N LYS A 46 0.92 -24.59 20.17
CA LYS A 46 1.84 -24.94 19.05
C LYS A 46 1.15 -24.77 17.70
N GLU A 47 -0.07 -25.29 17.55
CA GLU A 47 -0.84 -25.17 16.33
C GLU A 47 -1.22 -23.72 16.00
N GLU A 48 -1.51 -22.91 17.03
CA GLU A 48 -1.80 -21.48 16.86
C GLU A 48 -0.56 -20.68 16.44
N ASP A 49 0.61 -21.01 16.98
CA ASP A 49 1.87 -20.39 16.57
C ASP A 49 2.23 -20.79 15.12
N GLU A 50 2.10 -22.06 14.75
CA GLU A 50 2.31 -22.53 13.39
C GLU A 50 1.32 -21.88 12.41
N LEU A 51 0.05 -21.80 12.79
CA LEU A 51 -0.97 -21.11 11.98
C LEU A 51 -0.60 -19.64 11.76
N ARG A 52 -0.10 -18.94 12.77
CA ARG A 52 0.32 -17.55 12.67
C ARG A 52 1.46 -17.38 11.66
N GLU A 53 2.47 -18.26 11.71
CA GLU A 53 3.57 -18.24 10.76
C GLU A 53 3.10 -18.48 9.32
N VAL A 54 2.28 -19.52 9.11
CA VAL A 54 1.72 -19.84 7.79
C VAL A 54 0.83 -18.71 7.27
N MET A 55 0.01 -18.10 8.13
CA MET A 55 -0.82 -16.96 7.74
C MET A 55 0.00 -15.73 7.37
N THR A 56 1.10 -15.46 8.07
CA THR A 56 2.02 -14.37 7.74
C THR A 56 2.65 -14.59 6.36
N GLN A 57 3.13 -15.81 6.08
CA GLN A 57 3.70 -16.16 4.78
C GLN A 57 2.64 -16.07 3.67
N TRP A 58 1.45 -16.60 3.92
CA TRP A 58 0.33 -16.55 2.98
C TRP A 58 -0.05 -15.10 2.64
N GLN A 59 -0.18 -14.23 3.63
CA GLN A 59 -0.47 -12.80 3.41
C GLN A 59 0.63 -12.13 2.58
N SER A 60 1.89 -12.40 2.88
CA SER A 60 3.02 -11.86 2.11
C SER A 60 2.98 -12.29 0.64
N LEU A 61 2.66 -13.56 0.38
CA LEU A 61 2.53 -14.07 -0.99
C LEU A 61 1.30 -13.50 -1.69
N MET A 62 0.17 -13.38 -0.99
CA MET A 62 -1.06 -12.82 -1.57
C MET A 62 -0.92 -11.34 -1.97
N LEU A 63 -0.12 -10.57 -1.22
CA LEU A 63 0.20 -9.18 -1.59
C LEU A 63 1.02 -9.07 -2.90
N GLN A 64 1.69 -10.15 -3.32
CA GLN A 64 2.47 -10.19 -4.56
C GLN A 64 1.64 -10.68 -5.75
N VAL A 65 0.43 -11.21 -5.52
CA VAL A 65 -0.45 -11.66 -6.60
C VAL A 65 -1.08 -10.43 -7.27
N PRO A 66 -0.81 -10.21 -8.57
CA PRO A 66 -1.42 -9.10 -9.30
C PRO A 66 -2.92 -9.29 -9.43
N ASN A 67 -3.63 -8.17 -9.60
CA ASN A 67 -5.06 -8.22 -9.91
C ASN A 67 -5.30 -8.85 -11.29
N ILE A 68 -6.48 -9.40 -11.49
CA ILE A 68 -6.88 -9.97 -12.78
C ILE A 68 -7.02 -8.80 -13.78
N PRO A 69 -6.27 -8.80 -14.89
CA PRO A 69 -6.39 -7.77 -15.91
C PRO A 69 -7.72 -7.88 -16.66
N ASP A 70 -8.16 -6.77 -17.25
CA ASP A 70 -9.31 -6.78 -18.16
C ASP A 70 -9.01 -7.72 -19.35
N PRO A 71 -9.96 -8.55 -19.79
CA PRO A 71 -9.78 -9.43 -20.95
C PRO A 71 -9.42 -8.69 -22.25
N ALA A 72 -9.74 -7.40 -22.36
CA ALA A 72 -9.39 -6.58 -23.51
C ALA A 72 -7.96 -6.00 -23.43
N ALA A 73 -7.29 -6.12 -22.27
CA ALA A 73 -5.91 -5.66 -22.14
C ALA A 73 -4.98 -6.54 -22.99
N PRO A 74 -4.08 -5.95 -23.80
CA PRO A 74 -3.11 -6.71 -24.56
C PRO A 74 -2.15 -7.46 -23.62
N LEU A 75 -1.74 -8.65 -24.05
CA LEU A 75 -0.69 -9.40 -23.36
C LEU A 75 0.67 -8.82 -23.77
N GLY A 76 1.49 -8.45 -22.78
CA GLY A 76 2.81 -7.90 -23.02
C GLY A 76 3.72 -8.02 -21.80
N ALA A 77 5.03 -8.01 -22.03
CA ALA A 77 6.05 -8.05 -20.99
C ALA A 77 6.46 -6.64 -20.52
N SER A 78 6.21 -5.63 -21.33
CA SER A 78 6.57 -4.22 -21.06
C SER A 78 5.57 -3.24 -21.68
N GLU A 79 5.73 -1.97 -21.36
CA GLU A 79 4.95 -0.86 -21.92
C GLU A 79 5.11 -0.67 -23.43
N GLU A 80 6.18 -1.21 -24.01
CA GLU A 80 6.43 -1.15 -25.46
C GLU A 80 5.40 -1.98 -26.27
N GLU A 81 4.74 -2.92 -25.61
CA GLU A 81 3.72 -3.79 -26.21
C GLU A 81 2.29 -3.22 -26.02
N ASN A 82 2.16 -2.00 -25.45
CA ASN A 82 0.89 -1.33 -25.35
C ASN A 82 0.31 -1.01 -26.73
N VAL A 83 -0.99 -1.26 -26.90
CA VAL A 83 -1.69 -1.00 -28.15
C VAL A 83 -2.54 0.26 -28.00
N GLU A 84 -2.36 1.20 -28.94
CA GLU A 84 -3.19 2.40 -29.02
C GLU A 84 -4.62 2.00 -29.41
N THR A 85 -5.59 2.25 -28.54
CA THR A 85 -7.00 1.88 -28.75
C THR A 85 -7.82 2.97 -29.42
N SER A 86 -7.44 4.23 -29.26
CA SER A 86 -8.11 5.38 -29.88
C SER A 86 -7.21 6.61 -29.86
N THR A 87 -7.43 7.48 -30.82
CA THR A 87 -6.81 8.82 -30.89
C THR A 87 -7.89 9.88 -30.86
N TRP A 88 -7.59 11.04 -30.29
CA TRP A 88 -8.45 12.20 -30.30
C TRP A 88 -7.66 13.45 -30.71
N GLY A 89 -8.19 14.19 -31.67
CA GLY A 89 -7.57 15.40 -32.22
C GLY A 89 -6.42 15.11 -33.18
N ASP A 90 -5.98 16.16 -33.83
CA ASP A 90 -4.84 16.10 -34.76
C ASP A 90 -3.55 16.51 -34.05
N LYS A 91 -2.45 15.82 -34.34
CA LYS A 91 -1.12 16.23 -33.88
C LYS A 91 -0.73 17.53 -34.56
N PRO A 92 -0.38 18.60 -33.81
CA PRO A 92 0.12 19.82 -34.43
C PRO A 92 1.43 19.54 -35.13
N VAL A 93 1.57 20.09 -36.37
CA VAL A 93 2.82 20.07 -37.12
C VAL A 93 3.47 21.44 -36.95
N PHE A 94 4.65 21.45 -36.32
CA PHE A 94 5.43 22.67 -36.15
C PHE A 94 6.40 22.83 -37.30
N ASP A 95 6.63 24.06 -37.73
CA ASP A 95 7.64 24.47 -38.73
C ASP A 95 8.98 24.80 -38.07
N PHE A 96 9.11 24.57 -36.77
CA PHE A 96 10.31 24.75 -35.94
C PHE A 96 10.51 23.52 -35.03
N GLU A 97 11.72 23.36 -34.51
CA GLU A 97 12.03 22.32 -33.53
C GLU A 97 11.46 22.73 -32.15
N PRO A 98 10.45 22.02 -31.63
CA PRO A 98 9.83 22.38 -30.35
C PRO A 98 10.78 22.05 -29.19
N LYS A 99 10.95 23.00 -28.28
CA LYS A 99 11.69 22.81 -27.04
C LYS A 99 10.83 22.10 -26.00
N ASP A 100 11.47 21.31 -25.17
CA ASP A 100 10.78 20.69 -24.04
C ASP A 100 10.45 21.73 -22.92
N HIS A 101 9.63 21.30 -21.96
CA HIS A 101 9.21 22.16 -20.87
C HIS A 101 10.37 22.60 -19.96
N MET A 102 11.39 21.77 -19.78
CA MET A 102 12.54 22.08 -18.93
C MET A 102 13.43 23.15 -19.56
N GLU A 103 13.66 23.05 -20.88
CA GLU A 103 14.39 24.07 -21.64
C GLU A 103 13.67 25.44 -21.62
N ILE A 104 12.34 25.41 -21.84
CA ILE A 104 11.52 26.62 -21.85
C ILE A 104 11.52 27.26 -20.46
N MET A 105 11.24 26.51 -19.40
CA MET A 105 11.15 27.04 -18.05
C MET A 105 12.50 27.55 -17.54
N THR A 106 13.59 26.86 -17.88
CA THR A 106 14.95 27.31 -17.55
C THR A 106 15.30 28.61 -18.26
N ALA A 107 15.02 28.72 -19.57
CA ALA A 107 15.25 29.92 -20.34
C ALA A 107 14.45 31.13 -19.84
N LEU A 108 13.26 30.90 -19.30
CA LEU A 108 12.40 31.93 -18.70
C LEU A 108 12.74 32.22 -17.22
N GLY A 109 13.73 31.54 -16.63
CA GLY A 109 14.10 31.70 -15.21
C GLY A 109 13.04 31.17 -14.25
N MET A 110 12.20 30.27 -14.70
CA MET A 110 11.12 29.65 -13.90
C MET A 110 11.56 28.37 -13.18
N LEU A 111 12.70 27.79 -13.58
CA LEU A 111 13.19 26.49 -13.11
C LEU A 111 14.71 26.57 -12.87
N ASP A 112 15.16 26.08 -11.70
CA ASP A 112 16.58 25.91 -11.38
C ASP A 112 16.84 24.45 -10.94
N ILE A 113 17.36 23.67 -11.86
CA ILE A 113 17.68 22.25 -11.65
C ILE A 113 19.04 22.11 -10.96
N GLU A 114 20.01 22.96 -11.33
CA GLU A 114 21.38 22.85 -10.81
C GLU A 114 21.41 22.99 -9.29
N ARG A 115 20.80 24.08 -8.76
CA ARG A 115 20.71 24.27 -7.31
C ARG A 115 19.78 23.27 -6.64
N GLY A 116 18.68 22.92 -7.30
CA GLY A 116 17.75 21.90 -6.79
C GLY A 116 18.43 20.55 -6.57
N THR A 117 19.21 20.10 -7.54
CA THR A 117 19.97 18.83 -7.45
C THR A 117 21.05 18.89 -6.37
N LYS A 118 21.71 20.04 -6.15
CA LYS A 118 22.66 20.20 -5.03
C LYS A 118 22.02 20.06 -3.67
N VAL A 119 20.76 20.46 -3.52
CA VAL A 119 20.04 20.42 -2.22
C VAL A 119 19.35 19.08 -1.98
N HIS A 120 18.70 18.53 -3.00
CA HIS A 120 17.85 17.33 -2.86
C HIS A 120 18.47 16.06 -3.45
N GLY A 121 19.40 16.19 -4.38
CA GLY A 121 19.91 15.06 -5.17
C GLY A 121 19.10 14.83 -6.45
N PHE A 122 18.95 13.56 -6.83
CA PHE A 122 18.27 13.18 -8.07
C PHE A 122 16.86 13.76 -8.16
N ARG A 123 16.52 14.36 -9.29
CA ARG A 123 15.24 15.03 -9.58
C ARG A 123 14.91 16.25 -8.71
N GLY A 124 15.88 16.77 -7.93
CA GLY A 124 15.70 18.03 -7.21
C GLY A 124 15.60 19.23 -8.14
N TYR A 125 14.67 20.14 -7.88
CA TYR A 125 14.51 21.39 -8.62
C TYR A 125 13.93 22.48 -7.73
N PHE A 126 14.13 23.73 -8.13
CA PHE A 126 13.41 24.88 -7.59
C PHE A 126 12.54 25.50 -8.67
N LEU A 127 11.25 25.70 -8.35
CA LEU A 127 10.40 26.59 -9.13
C LEU A 127 10.63 28.03 -8.67
N MET A 128 10.69 28.97 -9.60
CA MET A 128 10.97 30.37 -9.33
C MET A 128 10.02 31.30 -10.06
N GLY A 129 9.81 32.48 -9.52
CA GLY A 129 9.09 33.56 -10.18
C GLY A 129 7.71 33.15 -10.71
N ASP A 130 7.53 33.28 -12.02
CA ASP A 130 6.26 32.93 -12.67
C ASP A 130 5.99 31.42 -12.71
N GLY A 131 7.01 30.56 -12.57
CA GLY A 131 6.83 29.11 -12.39
C GLY A 131 6.04 28.78 -11.13
N VAL A 132 6.31 29.46 -10.03
CA VAL A 132 5.54 29.30 -8.77
C VAL A 132 4.09 29.77 -8.97
N LYS A 133 3.91 30.94 -9.60
CA LYS A 133 2.56 31.48 -9.86
C LYS A 133 1.75 30.55 -10.74
N LEU A 134 2.34 29.99 -11.79
CA LEU A 134 1.71 29.01 -12.67
C LEU A 134 1.29 27.73 -11.91
N CYS A 135 2.17 27.23 -11.05
CA CYS A 135 1.87 26.07 -10.20
C CYS A 135 0.62 26.33 -9.34
N PHE A 136 0.59 27.44 -8.61
CA PHE A 136 -0.57 27.81 -7.80
C PHE A 136 -1.83 28.08 -8.63
N ALA A 137 -1.70 28.67 -9.82
CA ALA A 137 -2.83 28.88 -10.72
C ALA A 137 -3.47 27.55 -11.16
N ILE A 138 -2.65 26.55 -11.48
CA ILE A 138 -3.14 25.19 -11.83
C ILE A 138 -3.82 24.54 -10.63
N TRP A 139 -3.26 24.64 -9.45
CA TRP A 139 -3.86 24.11 -8.22
C TRP A 139 -5.22 24.77 -7.91
N ASN A 140 -5.29 26.08 -7.98
CA ASN A 140 -6.55 26.81 -7.77
C ASN A 140 -7.60 26.41 -8.81
N TYR A 141 -7.21 26.33 -10.09
CA TYR A 141 -8.10 25.85 -11.14
C TYR A 141 -8.65 24.45 -10.86
N ALA A 142 -7.77 23.51 -10.46
CA ALA A 142 -8.18 22.15 -10.12
C ALA A 142 -9.14 22.12 -8.92
N LEU A 143 -8.85 22.91 -7.87
CA LEU A 143 -9.72 23.02 -6.70
C LEU A 143 -11.12 23.54 -7.08
N ASP A 144 -11.20 24.60 -7.85
CA ASP A 144 -12.47 25.19 -8.29
C ASP A 144 -13.23 24.22 -9.20
N PHE A 145 -12.53 23.61 -10.15
CA PHE A 145 -13.11 22.67 -11.08
C PHE A 145 -13.75 21.46 -10.39
N TRP A 146 -13.05 20.83 -9.44
CA TRP A 146 -13.57 19.66 -8.74
C TRP A 146 -14.59 20.02 -7.65
N SER A 147 -14.38 21.14 -6.94
CA SER A 147 -15.36 21.61 -5.94
C SER A 147 -16.70 21.93 -6.57
N SER A 148 -16.72 22.57 -7.76
CA SER A 148 -17.96 22.85 -8.49
C SER A 148 -18.71 21.60 -8.95
N ARG A 149 -18.05 20.44 -8.96
CA ARG A 149 -18.63 19.12 -9.26
C ARG A 149 -19.00 18.30 -8.03
N GLY A 150 -18.96 18.92 -6.85
CA GLY A 150 -19.37 18.29 -5.59
C GLY A 150 -18.28 17.48 -4.89
N PHE A 151 -17.01 17.54 -5.34
CA PHE A 151 -15.89 16.95 -4.61
C PHE A 151 -15.52 17.83 -3.42
N ASN A 152 -15.26 17.20 -2.29
CA ASN A 152 -14.80 17.90 -1.08
C ASN A 152 -13.27 17.91 -1.03
N PRO A 153 -12.60 19.08 -1.07
CA PRO A 153 -11.16 19.15 -1.00
C PRO A 153 -10.64 18.75 0.39
N ILE A 154 -9.59 17.95 0.41
CA ILE A 154 -8.94 17.46 1.64
C ILE A 154 -7.44 17.68 1.54
N ILE A 155 -6.84 18.19 2.59
CA ILE A 155 -5.38 18.23 2.75
C ILE A 155 -5.01 17.06 3.68
N PRO A 156 -4.39 16.00 3.17
CA PRO A 156 -3.98 14.85 3.98
C PRO A 156 -2.70 15.16 4.77
N PRO A 157 -2.37 14.37 5.80
CA PRO A 157 -1.04 14.39 6.41
C PRO A 157 0.06 14.08 5.39
N ILE A 158 1.24 14.67 5.58
CA ILE A 158 2.40 14.48 4.69
C ILE A 158 2.98 13.06 4.84
N ASN A 159 2.85 12.46 6.02
CA ASN A 159 3.34 11.12 6.32
C ASN A 159 2.18 10.20 6.70
N THR A 160 2.38 8.90 6.46
CA THR A 160 1.39 7.86 6.73
C THR A 160 2.04 6.60 7.31
N LYS A 161 1.21 5.73 7.88
CA LYS A 161 1.63 4.43 8.38
C LYS A 161 1.69 3.40 7.25
N ARG A 162 2.50 2.35 7.45
CA ARG A 162 2.67 1.26 6.50
C ARG A 162 1.34 0.57 6.14
N GLU A 163 0.47 0.39 7.12
CA GLU A 163 -0.83 -0.27 6.94
C GLU A 163 -1.75 0.47 5.97
N ALA A 164 -1.68 1.81 5.96
CA ALA A 164 -2.45 2.61 5.00
C ALA A 164 -1.95 2.41 3.56
N LEU A 165 -0.62 2.36 3.36
CA LEU A 165 -0.01 2.09 2.06
C LEU A 165 -0.31 0.67 1.56
N LEU A 166 -0.33 -0.31 2.46
CA LEU A 166 -0.80 -1.67 2.15
C LEU A 166 -2.28 -1.68 1.76
N GLY A 167 -3.11 -0.95 2.50
CA GLY A 167 -4.56 -0.90 2.26
C GLY A 167 -4.95 -0.30 0.92
N CYS A 168 -4.14 0.64 0.38
CA CYS A 168 -4.34 1.20 -0.96
C CYS A 168 -3.49 0.51 -2.05
N ALA A 169 -2.87 -0.63 -1.76
CA ALA A 169 -2.05 -1.43 -2.66
C ALA A 169 -0.83 -0.68 -3.25
N PHE A 170 -0.34 0.36 -2.57
CA PHE A 170 0.87 1.08 -3.01
C PHE A 170 2.13 0.26 -2.73
N ILE A 171 2.19 -0.42 -1.60
CA ILE A 171 3.25 -1.38 -1.26
C ILE A 171 2.68 -2.80 -1.29
N PRO A 172 3.52 -3.82 -1.62
CA PRO A 172 4.97 -3.81 -1.66
C PRO A 172 5.62 -3.22 -2.94
N GLN A 173 4.91 -3.10 -4.06
CA GLN A 173 5.49 -2.74 -5.35
C GLN A 173 6.17 -1.36 -5.36
N GLY A 174 5.55 -0.35 -4.76
CA GLY A 174 6.06 1.02 -4.67
C GLY A 174 7.00 1.29 -3.49
N GLU A 175 7.35 0.30 -2.67
CA GLU A 175 8.13 0.52 -1.44
C GLU A 175 9.54 1.07 -1.70
N VAL A 176 10.12 0.80 -2.87
CA VAL A 176 11.44 1.29 -3.28
C VAL A 176 11.47 2.78 -3.62
N ASP A 177 10.32 3.37 -3.93
CA ASP A 177 10.18 4.76 -4.34
C ASP A 177 9.72 5.69 -3.19
N ILE A 178 9.55 5.16 -1.98
CA ILE A 178 9.05 5.91 -0.84
C ILE A 178 10.17 6.23 0.14
N TYR A 179 10.21 7.49 0.60
CA TYR A 179 11.06 7.87 1.73
C TYR A 179 10.46 7.41 3.04
N LYS A 180 11.26 6.68 3.84
CA LYS A 180 10.89 6.22 5.17
C LYS A 180 11.55 7.12 6.22
N ALA A 181 10.77 7.58 7.21
CA ALA A 181 11.28 8.33 8.34
C ALA A 181 11.80 7.41 9.46
N GLN A 182 12.49 7.99 10.45
CA GLN A 182 13.09 7.23 11.55
C GLN A 182 12.05 6.61 12.49
N ASP A 183 10.82 7.14 12.54
CA ASP A 183 9.69 6.64 13.32
C ASP A 183 8.84 5.59 12.59
N ASP A 184 9.40 4.99 11.53
CA ASP A 184 8.71 4.03 10.67
C ASP A 184 7.48 4.58 9.92
N SER A 185 7.29 5.90 9.88
CA SER A 185 6.33 6.53 8.97
C SER A 185 6.91 6.72 7.56
N TYR A 186 6.02 6.89 6.57
CA TYR A 186 6.37 7.02 5.16
C TYR A 186 5.90 8.37 4.64
N PHE A 187 6.74 9.05 3.85
CA PHE A 187 6.35 10.29 3.20
C PHE A 187 5.54 9.99 1.93
N VAL A 188 4.37 10.59 1.84
CA VAL A 188 3.48 10.56 0.68
C VAL A 188 3.33 11.99 0.18
N GLY A 189 4.14 12.38 -0.80
CA GLY A 189 4.16 13.73 -1.32
C GLY A 189 3.86 13.78 -2.79
#